data_e669bb408461256c0c71250a33fbbddd
#
_entry.id   e669bb408461256c0c71250a33fbbddd
#
_cell.length_a   1.000
_cell.length_b   1.000
_cell.length_c   1.000
_cell.angle_alpha   90.00
_cell.angle_beta   90.00
_cell.angle_gamma   90.00
#
_symmetry.space_group_name_H-M   'P 1'
#
loop_
_entity.id
_entity.type
_entity.pdbx_description
1 polymer ?
#
loop_
_entity_poly.entity_id
_entity_poly.type
_entity_poly.pdbx_seq_one_letter_code
_entity_poly.pdbx_strand_id
1 'polypeptide(L)'
;MLSAPVAAGFGLEGLAVSGEENLAQFWWRSGIPAAPPAKKSPKLISRQAIQSYLTRRGEPANYPSLYTTSLAGLVSAGQLPHDIDKVGSDLMARTQSTLAELLEDRSFLVRFAGKTSSEEGGVWWLAEPTDSEIPLADRLEREVVNLLNRSDEVWRQEVDEVVYQAFPGLLTPSAELIESCLNSYGETAGNQPMVWRLAGQEQPAARRGDLKSAAVLLARLAETLGYQALGEDPIQWQEKGGKTAYLFFVMASSQISRFVLEPQPVPVSRCVLVLPGGRSTLLNLKLRRDPRLNAAVEGGWHILKFRHLRQLAGMANLTHALWEELLDGDPPRWEEATQIAMF
;
A
#
# COMPACT_ATOMS: atom_id res chain seq x y z
N MET A 1 18.27 -22.36 35.89
CA MET A 1 19.57 -22.75 35.31
C MET A 1 19.49 -22.63 33.80
N LEU A 2 20.31 -21.75 33.19
CA LEU A 2 20.47 -21.72 31.74
C LEU A 2 21.32 -22.92 31.32
N SER A 3 20.90 -23.64 30.29
CA SER A 3 21.64 -24.77 29.75
C SER A 3 22.98 -24.30 29.10
N ALA A 4 24.00 -25.13 29.12
CA ALA A 4 25.31 -24.79 28.51
C ALA A 4 25.26 -24.27 27.06
N PRO A 5 24.37 -24.76 26.16
CA PRO A 5 24.23 -24.24 24.81
C PRO A 5 23.70 -22.80 24.76
N VAL A 6 22.85 -22.42 25.69
CA VAL A 6 22.29 -21.05 25.77
C VAL A 6 23.38 -20.08 26.23
N ALA A 7 24.22 -20.50 27.20
CA ALA A 7 25.32 -19.69 27.67
C ALA A 7 26.38 -19.45 26.57
N ALA A 8 26.68 -20.45 25.75
CA ALA A 8 27.60 -20.32 24.62
C ALA A 8 27.05 -19.36 23.52
N GLY A 9 25.73 -19.39 23.24
CA GLY A 9 25.10 -18.53 22.26
C GLY A 9 25.15 -17.06 22.62
N PHE A 10 25.26 -16.72 23.91
CA PHE A 10 25.40 -15.35 24.38
C PHE A 10 26.87 -14.92 24.60
N GLY A 11 27.84 -15.76 24.27
CA GLY A 11 29.26 -15.47 24.48
C GLY A 11 29.62 -15.35 25.97
N LEU A 12 28.89 -16.09 26.81
CA LEU A 12 29.13 -16.18 28.24
C LEU A 12 29.95 -17.46 28.51
N GLU A 13 31.19 -17.31 28.95
CA GLU A 13 31.90 -18.44 29.50
C GLU A 13 31.42 -18.68 30.91
N GLY A 14 30.91 -19.88 31.16
CA GLY A 14 30.26 -20.20 32.40
C GLY A 14 31.25 -20.25 33.57
N LEU A 15 31.04 -19.37 34.53
CA LEU A 15 31.48 -19.61 35.88
C LEU A 15 30.62 -20.76 36.42
N ALA A 16 31.26 -21.86 36.83
CA ALA A 16 30.56 -22.92 37.51
C ALA A 16 29.91 -22.34 38.77
N VAL A 17 28.61 -22.30 38.79
CA VAL A 17 27.85 -21.91 39.98
C VAL A 17 27.96 -23.04 40.98
N SER A 18 28.84 -22.91 41.94
CA SER A 18 28.92 -23.84 43.07
C SER A 18 27.99 -23.36 44.17
N GLY A 19 26.86 -24.05 44.33
CA GLY A 19 25.98 -23.93 45.47
C GLY A 19 24.82 -22.92 45.34
N GLU A 20 23.76 -23.19 46.07
CA GLU A 20 22.53 -22.45 46.10
C GLU A 20 22.64 -20.98 46.64
N GLU A 21 23.76 -20.64 47.26
CA GLU A 21 23.96 -19.35 47.88
C GLU A 21 24.41 -18.23 46.92
N ASN A 22 24.65 -18.53 45.63
CA ASN A 22 25.21 -17.58 44.66
C ASN A 22 24.25 -17.31 43.47
N LEU A 23 22.97 -17.25 43.70
CA LEU A 23 21.98 -16.81 42.71
C LEU A 23 22.20 -15.37 42.20
N ALA A 24 23.10 -14.63 42.82
CA ALA A 24 23.47 -13.26 42.43
C ALA A 24 24.75 -13.21 41.58
N GLN A 25 25.44 -14.35 41.30
CA GLN A 25 26.58 -14.33 40.38
C GLN A 25 26.11 -14.41 38.94
N PHE A 26 26.25 -13.28 38.30
CA PHE A 26 25.91 -13.14 36.90
C PHE A 26 27.08 -13.60 36.04
N TRP A 27 26.73 -14.10 34.85
CA TRP A 27 27.65 -14.48 33.82
C TRP A 27 28.41 -13.26 33.28
N TRP A 28 29.71 -13.29 33.23
CA TRP A 28 30.56 -12.27 32.65
C TRP A 28 31.02 -12.71 31.27
N ARG A 29 31.14 -11.75 30.36
CA ARG A 29 31.89 -11.95 29.14
C ARG A 29 33.37 -12.11 29.49
N SER A 30 34.01 -13.20 29.04
CA SER A 30 35.45 -13.29 29.08
C SER A 30 36.04 -12.31 28.06
N GLY A 31 36.91 -11.45 28.52
CA GLY A 31 37.55 -10.43 27.73
C GLY A 31 37.29 -9.02 28.25
N ILE A 32 38.08 -8.06 27.77
CA ILE A 32 37.87 -6.62 28.07
C ILE A 32 36.44 -6.26 27.66
N PRO A 33 35.59 -5.78 28.57
CA PRO A 33 34.23 -5.42 28.18
C PRO A 33 34.35 -4.43 27.04
N ALA A 34 33.85 -4.79 25.87
CA ALA A 34 33.62 -3.81 24.83
C ALA A 34 32.79 -2.69 25.47
N ALA A 35 33.23 -1.46 25.33
CA ALA A 35 32.47 -0.32 25.82
C ALA A 35 31.01 -0.51 25.46
N PRO A 36 30.07 -0.42 26.41
CA PRO A 36 28.67 -0.63 26.09
C PRO A 36 28.33 0.22 24.86
N PRO A 37 27.67 -0.36 23.85
CA PRO A 37 27.37 0.39 22.64
C PRO A 37 26.71 1.71 23.05
N ALA A 38 27.21 2.83 22.53
CA ALA A 38 26.74 4.16 22.86
C ALA A 38 25.21 4.14 22.79
N LYS A 39 24.53 4.47 23.91
CA LYS A 39 23.06 4.44 23.96
C LYS A 39 22.56 5.39 22.90
N LYS A 40 21.91 4.86 21.87
CA LYS A 40 21.28 5.68 20.84
C LYS A 40 20.25 6.59 21.49
N SER A 41 20.14 7.84 21.03
CA SER A 41 19.12 8.75 21.54
C SER A 41 17.71 8.24 21.21
N PRO A 42 16.70 8.51 22.05
CA PRO A 42 15.31 8.15 21.76
C PRO A 42 14.84 8.62 20.37
N LYS A 43 15.24 9.84 19.99
CA LYS A 43 14.94 10.42 18.68
C LYS A 43 15.51 9.59 17.52
N LEU A 44 16.75 9.12 17.64
CA LEU A 44 17.38 8.28 16.61
C LEU A 44 16.71 6.92 16.51
N ILE A 45 16.36 6.31 17.64
CA ILE A 45 15.66 5.02 17.68
C ILE A 45 14.29 5.13 17.02
N SER A 46 13.49 6.12 17.41
CA SER A 46 12.15 6.36 16.85
C SER A 46 12.21 6.70 15.36
N ARG A 47 13.19 7.53 14.94
CA ARG A 47 13.42 7.83 13.53
C ARG A 47 13.69 6.57 12.71
N GLN A 48 14.60 5.69 13.18
CA GLN A 48 14.92 4.44 12.50
C GLN A 48 13.71 3.49 12.45
N ALA A 49 12.96 3.39 13.54
CA ALA A 49 11.75 2.56 13.59
C ALA A 49 10.68 3.05 12.60
N ILE A 50 10.38 4.34 12.60
CA ILE A 50 9.41 4.96 11.71
C ILE A 50 9.85 4.84 10.24
N GLN A 51 11.11 5.11 9.93
CA GLN A 51 11.66 4.96 8.60
C GLN A 51 11.49 3.53 8.09
N SER A 52 11.91 2.54 8.87
CA SER A 52 11.76 1.12 8.52
C SER A 52 10.31 0.72 8.33
N TYR A 53 9.41 1.20 9.20
CA TYR A 53 7.99 0.91 9.09
C TYR A 53 7.37 1.49 7.82
N LEU A 54 7.60 2.78 7.53
CA LEU A 54 7.06 3.44 6.35
C LEU A 54 7.63 2.82 5.06
N THR A 55 8.94 2.58 5.01
CA THR A 55 9.58 1.90 3.86
C THR A 55 8.92 0.54 3.58
N ARG A 56 8.74 -0.29 4.61
CA ARG A 56 8.09 -1.60 4.49
C ARG A 56 6.59 -1.50 4.22
N ARG A 57 5.92 -0.45 4.69
CA ARG A 57 4.51 -0.21 4.40
C ARG A 57 4.29 0.22 2.95
N GLY A 58 5.21 1.00 2.37
CA GLY A 58 5.14 1.51 1.01
C GLY A 58 4.04 2.56 0.79
N GLU A 59 3.31 2.95 1.84
CA GLU A 59 2.24 3.95 1.80
C GLU A 59 2.23 4.80 3.07
N PRO A 60 1.70 6.04 3.03
CA PRO A 60 1.60 6.91 4.20
C PRO A 60 0.86 6.27 5.37
N ALA A 61 1.19 6.70 6.58
CA ALA A 61 0.60 6.19 7.80
C ALA A 61 0.02 7.31 8.68
N ASN A 62 -0.99 6.98 9.46
CA ASN A 62 -1.60 7.90 10.43
C ASN A 62 -0.75 8.02 11.71
N TYR A 63 -1.04 9.04 12.51
CA TYR A 63 -0.36 9.31 13.79
C TYR A 63 -0.36 8.10 14.73
N PRO A 64 -1.48 7.38 14.99
CA PRO A 64 -1.46 6.22 15.89
C PRO A 64 -0.48 5.14 15.46
N SER A 65 -0.33 4.89 14.17
CA SER A 65 0.64 3.92 13.64
C SER A 65 2.08 4.36 13.87
N LEU A 66 2.39 5.64 13.65
CA LEU A 66 3.72 6.21 13.92
C LEU A 66 4.05 6.21 15.41
N TYR A 67 3.07 6.56 16.25
CA TYR A 67 3.21 6.53 17.70
C TYR A 67 3.52 5.10 18.19
N THR A 68 2.73 4.13 17.77
CA THR A 68 2.94 2.71 18.14
C THR A 68 4.28 2.19 17.64
N THR A 69 4.69 2.59 16.44
CA THR A 69 6.00 2.23 15.87
C THR A 69 7.14 2.81 16.69
N SER A 70 7.05 4.10 17.07
CA SER A 70 8.03 4.77 17.91
C SER A 70 8.13 4.11 19.29
N LEU A 71 6.98 3.84 19.92
CA LEU A 71 6.89 3.16 21.21
C LEU A 71 7.54 1.78 21.15
N ALA A 72 7.19 0.97 20.16
CA ALA A 72 7.77 -0.36 19.97
C ALA A 72 9.29 -0.30 19.76
N GLY A 73 9.76 0.68 19.00
CA GLY A 73 11.20 0.91 18.80
C GLY A 73 11.93 1.25 20.10
N LEU A 74 11.38 2.12 20.93
CA LEU A 74 11.96 2.50 22.23
C LEU A 74 11.98 1.31 23.19
N VAL A 75 10.89 0.55 23.26
CA VAL A 75 10.82 -0.68 24.09
C VAL A 75 11.86 -1.69 23.65
N SER A 76 11.94 -1.98 22.35
CA SER A 76 12.89 -2.95 21.79
C SER A 76 14.34 -2.53 21.99
N ALA A 77 14.62 -1.26 22.06
CA ALA A 77 15.96 -0.71 22.35
C ALA A 77 16.28 -0.65 23.85
N GLY A 78 15.40 -1.14 24.73
CA GLY A 78 15.61 -1.13 26.19
C GLY A 78 15.53 0.26 26.80
N GLN A 79 14.87 1.21 26.16
CA GLN A 79 14.67 2.58 26.65
C GLN A 79 13.54 2.67 27.70
N LEU A 80 13.50 1.70 28.62
CA LEU A 80 12.52 1.65 29.68
C LEU A 80 12.93 2.57 30.85
N PRO A 81 12.01 3.27 31.51
CA PRO A 81 12.26 3.97 32.75
C PRO A 81 12.76 3.02 33.86
N HIS A 82 13.60 3.50 34.77
CA HIS A 82 14.09 2.72 35.89
C HIS A 82 13.04 2.48 36.98
N ASP A 83 12.05 3.36 37.06
CA ASP A 83 10.97 3.29 38.03
C ASP A 83 9.80 2.49 37.45
N ILE A 84 9.57 1.31 38.00
CA ILE A 84 8.54 0.37 37.52
C ILE A 84 7.13 0.98 37.65
N ASP A 85 6.87 1.75 38.67
CA ASP A 85 5.53 2.34 38.94
C ASP A 85 5.19 3.46 37.94
N LYS A 86 6.19 4.05 37.29
CA LYS A 86 6.04 5.13 36.30
C LYS A 86 6.35 4.71 34.87
N VAL A 87 6.68 3.42 34.65
CA VAL A 87 7.09 2.93 33.31
C VAL A 87 6.10 3.35 32.23
N GLY A 88 4.79 3.19 32.48
CA GLY A 88 3.76 3.49 31.49
C GLY A 88 3.71 4.97 31.14
N SER A 89 3.56 5.86 32.13
CA SER A 89 3.40 7.29 31.92
C SER A 89 4.64 7.95 31.34
N ASP A 90 5.82 7.64 31.88
CA ASP A 90 7.08 8.23 31.45
C ASP A 90 7.47 7.79 30.03
N LEU A 91 7.21 6.52 29.68
CA LEU A 91 7.46 5.99 28.34
C LEU A 91 6.50 6.61 27.32
N MET A 92 5.22 6.74 27.67
CA MET A 92 4.23 7.40 26.81
C MET A 92 4.58 8.87 26.57
N ALA A 93 4.89 9.62 27.63
CA ALA A 93 5.28 11.01 27.53
C ALA A 93 6.56 11.19 26.69
N ARG A 94 7.57 10.32 26.88
CA ARG A 94 8.78 10.32 26.08
C ARG A 94 8.52 10.01 24.62
N THR A 95 7.67 9.02 24.35
CA THR A 95 7.28 8.64 22.98
C THR A 95 6.58 9.81 22.30
N GLN A 96 5.63 10.45 22.96
CA GLN A 96 4.89 11.59 22.44
C GLN A 96 5.80 12.79 22.14
N SER A 97 6.66 13.15 23.09
CA SER A 97 7.64 14.24 22.90
C SER A 97 8.59 13.94 21.74
N THR A 98 9.14 12.72 21.70
CA THR A 98 10.06 12.31 20.62
C THR A 98 9.36 12.31 19.25
N LEU A 99 8.13 11.84 19.19
CA LEU A 99 7.35 11.82 17.95
C LEU A 99 7.03 13.25 17.50
N ALA A 100 6.60 14.15 18.39
CA ALA A 100 6.34 15.56 18.06
C ALA A 100 7.57 16.20 17.40
N GLU A 101 8.77 16.02 17.99
CA GLU A 101 10.02 16.54 17.39
C GLU A 101 10.31 15.95 15.98
N LEU A 102 9.93 14.68 15.73
CA LEU A 102 10.13 14.06 14.43
C LEU A 102 9.11 14.53 13.40
N LEU A 103 7.89 14.85 13.83
CA LEU A 103 6.82 15.38 12.96
C LEU A 103 7.09 16.82 12.54
N GLU A 104 7.81 17.59 13.35
CA GLU A 104 8.28 18.94 13.00
C GLU A 104 9.46 18.92 12.00
N ASP A 105 10.21 17.82 11.94
CA ASP A 105 11.36 17.66 11.04
C ASP A 105 10.89 17.36 9.60
N ARG A 106 10.64 18.42 8.84
CA ARG A 106 10.21 18.36 7.44
C ARG A 106 11.23 17.74 6.48
N SER A 107 12.48 17.59 6.90
CA SER A 107 13.49 16.87 6.15
C SER A 107 13.34 15.34 6.31
N PHE A 108 12.57 14.91 7.30
CA PHE A 108 12.31 13.51 7.56
C PHE A 108 10.90 13.08 7.14
N LEU A 109 9.87 13.82 7.57
CA LEU A 109 8.47 13.49 7.32
C LEU A 109 7.72 14.63 6.65
N VAL A 110 6.93 14.28 5.65
CA VAL A 110 5.97 15.17 4.99
C VAL A 110 4.57 14.81 5.45
N ARG A 111 3.80 15.82 5.85
CA ARG A 111 2.39 15.67 6.21
C ARG A 111 1.51 15.89 5.00
N PHE A 112 0.68 14.92 4.70
CA PHE A 112 -0.45 15.10 3.81
C PHE A 112 -1.66 15.61 4.59
N ALA A 113 -2.25 16.68 4.13
CA ALA A 113 -3.25 17.43 4.86
C ALA A 113 -4.48 16.60 5.25
N GLY A 114 -4.76 16.55 6.56
CA GLY A 114 -6.11 16.39 7.07
C GLY A 114 -6.74 17.77 7.30
N LYS A 115 -8.05 17.84 7.40
CA LYS A 115 -8.80 19.09 7.66
C LYS A 115 -8.57 19.67 9.06
N THR A 116 -7.80 19.00 9.91
CA THR A 116 -7.54 19.41 11.30
C THR A 116 -6.15 20.01 11.44
N SER A 117 -6.03 21.05 12.24
CA SER A 117 -4.74 21.62 12.65
C SER A 117 -3.97 20.70 13.61
N SER A 118 -4.63 19.67 14.18
CA SER A 118 -4.02 18.71 15.10
C SER A 118 -3.04 17.80 14.37
N GLU A 119 -1.89 17.53 14.98
CA GLU A 119 -0.92 16.52 14.50
C GLU A 119 -1.51 15.12 14.44
N GLU A 120 -2.50 14.81 15.26
CA GLU A 120 -3.20 13.54 15.28
C GLU A 120 -4.08 13.32 14.03
N GLY A 121 -4.47 14.41 13.37
CA GLY A 121 -5.29 14.39 12.16
C GLY A 121 -4.45 14.54 10.90
N GLY A 122 -4.19 13.45 10.19
CA GLY A 122 -3.45 13.46 8.95
C GLY A 122 -2.70 12.16 8.73
N VAL A 123 -2.05 12.06 7.59
CA VAL A 123 -1.15 10.96 7.26
C VAL A 123 0.24 11.50 6.91
N TRP A 124 1.24 10.70 7.19
CA TRP A 124 2.63 11.09 7.12
C TRP A 124 3.41 10.13 6.25
N TRP A 125 4.36 10.67 5.50
CA TRP A 125 5.25 9.92 4.64
C TRP A 125 6.68 10.43 4.76
N LEU A 126 7.66 9.63 4.31
CA LEU A 126 9.06 10.04 4.23
C LEU A 126 9.21 11.20 3.24
N ALA A 127 10.02 12.21 3.60
CA ALA A 127 10.33 13.34 2.72
C ALA A 127 11.12 12.88 1.48
N GLU A 128 12.07 11.97 1.70
CA GLU A 128 12.89 11.36 0.66
C GLU A 128 12.79 9.83 0.76
N PRO A 129 11.74 9.23 0.16
CA PRO A 129 11.58 7.80 0.18
C PRO A 129 12.62 7.14 -0.74
N THR A 130 13.54 6.40 -0.16
CA THR A 130 14.47 5.53 -0.88
C THR A 130 14.06 4.09 -0.66
N ASP A 131 14.09 3.26 -1.71
CA ASP A 131 13.86 1.81 -1.63
C ASP A 131 12.54 1.40 -0.96
N SER A 132 11.50 2.23 -1.07
CA SER A 132 10.18 1.91 -0.52
C SER A 132 9.57 0.69 -1.22
N GLU A 133 8.99 -0.20 -0.42
CA GLU A 133 8.22 -1.31 -0.97
C GLU A 133 6.98 -0.80 -1.73
N ILE A 134 6.43 -1.68 -2.58
CA ILE A 134 5.13 -1.45 -3.21
C ILE A 134 4.08 -1.18 -2.11
N PRO A 135 3.15 -0.23 -2.31
CA PRO A 135 2.10 0.07 -1.33
C PRO A 135 1.42 -1.17 -0.77
N LEU A 136 1.19 -1.16 0.54
CA LEU A 136 0.56 -2.28 1.24
C LEU A 136 -0.76 -2.71 0.59
N ALA A 137 -1.57 -1.73 0.15
CA ALA A 137 -2.84 -2.01 -0.51
C ALA A 137 -2.68 -2.76 -1.85
N ASP A 138 -1.63 -2.49 -2.61
CA ASP A 138 -1.35 -3.19 -3.87
C ASP A 138 -0.78 -4.60 -3.62
N ARG A 139 0.03 -4.76 -2.58
CA ARG A 139 0.53 -6.07 -2.15
C ARG A 139 -0.59 -6.97 -1.63
N LEU A 140 -1.49 -6.41 -0.81
CA LEU A 140 -2.66 -7.14 -0.33
C LEU A 140 -3.55 -7.60 -1.48
N GLU A 141 -3.85 -6.70 -2.43
CA GLU A 141 -4.63 -7.07 -3.62
C GLU A 141 -4.02 -8.29 -4.32
N ARG A 142 -2.69 -8.28 -4.50
CA ARG A 142 -1.98 -9.40 -5.12
C ARG A 142 -2.10 -10.69 -4.32
N GLU A 143 -1.95 -10.65 -2.99
CA GLU A 143 -2.07 -11.84 -2.14
C GLU A 143 -3.48 -12.42 -2.16
N VAL A 144 -4.52 -11.57 -2.07
CA VAL A 144 -5.92 -12.01 -2.15
C VAL A 144 -6.23 -12.62 -3.52
N VAL A 145 -5.80 -11.99 -4.61
CA VAL A 145 -6.01 -12.52 -5.97
C VAL A 145 -5.27 -13.85 -6.17
N ASN A 146 -4.04 -13.96 -5.66
CA ASN A 146 -3.29 -15.20 -5.73
C ASN A 146 -3.98 -16.33 -4.98
N LEU A 147 -4.53 -16.05 -3.80
CA LEU A 147 -5.27 -17.02 -3.01
C LEU A 147 -6.53 -17.50 -3.74
N LEU A 148 -7.35 -16.57 -4.24
CA LEU A 148 -8.56 -16.90 -5.00
C LEU A 148 -8.27 -17.66 -6.32
N ASN A 149 -7.10 -17.45 -6.94
CA ASN A 149 -6.70 -18.18 -8.15
C ASN A 149 -6.20 -19.61 -7.88
N ARG A 150 -5.76 -19.90 -6.66
CA ARG A 150 -5.19 -21.22 -6.30
C ARG A 150 -6.22 -22.20 -5.77
N SER A 151 -7.39 -21.71 -5.35
CA SER A 151 -8.41 -22.50 -4.67
C SER A 151 -9.76 -22.27 -5.33
N ASP A 152 -10.54 -23.33 -5.48
CA ASP A 152 -11.90 -23.24 -6.01
C ASP A 152 -12.84 -22.49 -5.07
N GLU A 153 -12.64 -22.68 -3.76
CA GLU A 153 -13.35 -22.00 -2.67
C GLU A 153 -12.37 -21.68 -1.54
N VAL A 154 -12.55 -20.53 -0.91
CA VAL A 154 -11.71 -20.02 0.19
C VAL A 154 -12.61 -19.51 1.31
N TRP A 155 -12.40 -20.02 2.52
CA TRP A 155 -13.08 -19.48 3.70
C TRP A 155 -12.49 -18.13 4.10
N ARG A 156 -13.33 -17.25 4.63
CA ARG A 156 -12.88 -15.95 5.13
C ARG A 156 -11.74 -16.09 6.16
N GLN A 157 -11.79 -17.09 6.99
CA GLN A 157 -10.74 -17.37 7.96
C GLN A 157 -9.40 -17.68 7.28
N GLU A 158 -9.38 -18.44 6.18
CA GLU A 158 -8.16 -18.73 5.43
C GLU A 158 -7.57 -17.47 4.80
N VAL A 159 -8.45 -16.56 4.32
CA VAL A 159 -8.00 -15.24 3.84
C VAL A 159 -7.30 -14.48 4.96
N ASP A 160 -7.92 -14.41 6.14
CA ASP A 160 -7.36 -13.70 7.29
C ASP A 160 -6.03 -14.33 7.74
N GLU A 161 -5.92 -15.65 7.78
CA GLU A 161 -4.68 -16.36 8.11
C GLU A 161 -3.54 -16.03 7.12
N VAL A 162 -3.79 -16.12 5.82
CA VAL A 162 -2.80 -15.78 4.78
C VAL A 162 -2.39 -14.31 4.89
N VAL A 163 -3.35 -13.40 5.06
CA VAL A 163 -3.08 -11.98 5.16
C VAL A 163 -2.27 -11.65 6.43
N TYR A 164 -2.62 -12.23 7.58
CA TYR A 164 -1.88 -11.95 8.82
C TYR A 164 -0.48 -12.54 8.82
N GLN A 165 -0.27 -13.64 8.13
CA GLN A 165 1.08 -14.20 7.92
C GLN A 165 1.92 -13.32 6.98
N ALA A 166 1.32 -12.82 5.89
CA ALA A 166 2.01 -11.96 4.92
C ALA A 166 2.31 -10.55 5.47
N PHE A 167 1.43 -10.03 6.33
CA PHE A 167 1.47 -8.65 6.83
C PHE A 167 1.37 -8.59 8.37
N PRO A 168 2.39 -9.05 9.10
CA PRO A 168 2.34 -9.14 10.56
C PRO A 168 2.43 -7.77 11.24
N GLY A 169 1.80 -7.68 12.43
CA GLY A 169 1.90 -6.53 13.33
C GLY A 169 1.27 -5.26 12.74
N LEU A 170 1.99 -4.15 12.75
CA LEU A 170 1.49 -2.86 12.26
C LEU A 170 1.31 -2.79 10.73
N LEU A 171 1.77 -3.79 10.00
CA LEU A 171 1.51 -3.92 8.57
C LEU A 171 0.19 -4.63 8.27
N THR A 172 -0.49 -5.19 9.27
CA THR A 172 -1.79 -5.85 9.08
C THR A 172 -2.80 -4.90 8.43
N PRO A 173 -3.36 -5.26 7.27
CA PRO A 173 -4.36 -4.44 6.59
C PRO A 173 -5.66 -4.36 7.40
N SER A 174 -6.46 -3.31 7.17
CA SER A 174 -7.79 -3.21 7.76
C SER A 174 -8.75 -4.23 7.14
N ALA A 175 -9.74 -4.65 7.91
CA ALA A 175 -10.80 -5.56 7.44
C ALA A 175 -11.53 -4.99 6.21
N GLU A 176 -11.77 -3.66 6.17
CA GLU A 176 -12.36 -2.94 5.03
C GLU A 176 -11.55 -3.14 3.74
N LEU A 177 -10.22 -3.08 3.82
CA LEU A 177 -9.36 -3.24 2.65
C LEU A 177 -9.36 -4.70 2.16
N ILE A 178 -9.32 -5.68 3.08
CA ILE A 178 -9.42 -7.10 2.75
C ILE A 178 -10.76 -7.39 2.05
N GLU A 179 -11.85 -6.90 2.62
CA GLU A 179 -13.19 -7.08 2.08
C GLU A 179 -13.35 -6.41 0.71
N SER A 180 -12.82 -5.21 0.54
CA SER A 180 -12.84 -4.51 -0.74
C SER A 180 -12.05 -5.27 -1.83
N CYS A 181 -10.95 -5.93 -1.47
CA CYS A 181 -10.23 -6.83 -2.38
C CYS A 181 -11.10 -8.05 -2.75
N LEU A 182 -11.70 -8.71 -1.76
CA LEU A 182 -12.57 -9.86 -1.99
C LEU A 182 -13.75 -9.49 -2.90
N ASN A 183 -14.47 -8.41 -2.59
CA ASN A 183 -15.61 -7.93 -3.39
C ASN A 183 -15.21 -7.52 -4.82
N SER A 184 -13.95 -7.11 -5.02
CA SER A 184 -13.47 -6.67 -6.33
C SER A 184 -13.12 -7.83 -7.27
N TYR A 185 -12.74 -8.97 -6.72
CA TYR A 185 -12.25 -10.12 -7.48
C TYR A 185 -13.06 -11.39 -7.30
N GLY A 186 -13.71 -11.52 -6.17
CA GLY A 186 -14.45 -12.71 -5.78
C GLY A 186 -15.95 -12.53 -5.82
N GLU A 187 -16.61 -13.64 -5.66
CA GLU A 187 -18.04 -13.75 -5.38
C GLU A 187 -18.26 -14.76 -4.27
N THR A 188 -19.33 -14.63 -3.49
CA THR A 188 -19.65 -15.61 -2.45
C THR A 188 -20.16 -16.91 -3.07
N ALA A 189 -19.75 -18.05 -2.50
CA ALA A 189 -20.15 -19.36 -2.97
C ALA A 189 -21.59 -19.69 -2.53
N GLY A 190 -22.55 -19.47 -3.42
CA GLY A 190 -23.96 -19.74 -3.18
C GLY A 190 -24.53 -18.98 -1.96
N ASN A 191 -25.16 -19.69 -1.01
CA ASN A 191 -25.74 -19.10 0.20
C ASN A 191 -24.75 -19.04 1.38
N GLN A 192 -23.47 -19.19 1.15
CA GLN A 192 -22.44 -19.18 2.20
C GLN A 192 -21.65 -17.87 2.18
N PRO A 193 -22.04 -16.85 2.94
CA PRO A 193 -21.45 -15.50 2.87
C PRO A 193 -20.00 -15.43 3.33
N MET A 194 -19.49 -16.50 3.98
CA MET A 194 -18.12 -16.60 4.47
C MET A 194 -17.20 -17.40 3.54
N VAL A 195 -17.72 -17.91 2.42
CA VAL A 195 -16.94 -18.68 1.44
C VAL A 195 -16.87 -17.88 0.15
N TRP A 196 -15.66 -17.69 -0.34
CA TRP A 196 -15.35 -16.91 -1.52
C TRP A 196 -14.77 -17.78 -2.62
N ARG A 197 -15.05 -17.44 -3.86
CA ARG A 197 -14.39 -17.99 -5.04
C ARG A 197 -14.06 -16.89 -6.01
N LEU A 198 -13.11 -17.14 -6.90
CA LEU A 198 -12.81 -16.18 -7.96
C LEU A 198 -14.02 -16.03 -8.87
N ALA A 199 -14.48 -14.81 -9.08
CA ALA A 199 -15.63 -14.54 -9.96
C ALA A 199 -15.33 -14.96 -11.41
N GLY A 200 -16.35 -15.44 -12.11
CA GLY A 200 -16.16 -16.00 -13.46
C GLY A 200 -15.48 -15.06 -14.44
N GLN A 201 -15.81 -13.75 -14.39
CA GLN A 201 -15.18 -12.72 -15.21
C GLN A 201 -13.72 -12.41 -14.79
N GLU A 202 -13.30 -12.86 -13.62
CA GLU A 202 -11.93 -12.67 -13.11
C GLU A 202 -11.00 -13.84 -13.45
N GLN A 203 -11.53 -14.92 -13.99
CA GLN A 203 -10.73 -16.06 -14.44
C GLN A 203 -9.62 -15.59 -15.39
N PRO A 204 -8.39 -16.12 -15.28
CA PRO A 204 -7.23 -15.66 -16.07
C PRO A 204 -7.47 -15.66 -17.58
N ALA A 205 -8.25 -16.61 -18.10
CA ALA A 205 -8.59 -16.67 -19.52
C ALA A 205 -9.53 -15.54 -19.95
N ALA A 206 -10.56 -15.24 -19.13
CA ALA A 206 -11.49 -14.14 -19.36
C ALA A 206 -10.77 -12.80 -19.33
N ARG A 207 -9.91 -12.59 -18.33
CA ARG A 207 -9.13 -11.35 -18.20
C ARG A 207 -8.13 -11.14 -19.33
N ARG A 208 -7.44 -12.18 -19.80
CA ARG A 208 -6.60 -12.06 -21.00
C ARG A 208 -7.41 -11.65 -22.22
N GLY A 209 -8.62 -12.20 -22.38
CA GLY A 209 -9.55 -11.82 -23.44
C GLY A 209 -9.98 -10.35 -23.34
N ASP A 210 -10.32 -9.88 -22.15
CA ASP A 210 -10.68 -8.48 -21.89
C ASP A 210 -9.55 -7.51 -22.21
N LEU A 211 -8.32 -7.79 -21.73
CA LEU A 211 -7.14 -6.97 -22.00
C LEU A 211 -6.85 -6.88 -23.51
N LYS A 212 -6.88 -8.02 -24.21
CA LYS A 212 -6.71 -8.05 -25.66
C LYS A 212 -7.81 -7.27 -26.39
N SER A 213 -9.05 -7.41 -25.95
CA SER A 213 -10.18 -6.67 -26.51
C SER A 213 -10.04 -5.16 -26.29
N ALA A 214 -9.62 -4.74 -25.09
CA ALA A 214 -9.36 -3.34 -24.78
C ALA A 214 -8.26 -2.75 -25.69
N ALA A 215 -7.16 -3.48 -25.89
CA ALA A 215 -6.09 -3.04 -26.80
C ALA A 215 -6.58 -2.88 -28.25
N VAL A 216 -7.36 -3.82 -28.76
CA VAL A 216 -7.97 -3.74 -30.11
C VAL A 216 -8.92 -2.54 -30.20
N LEU A 217 -9.74 -2.28 -29.17
CA LEU A 217 -10.64 -1.13 -29.16
C LEU A 217 -9.87 0.19 -29.14
N LEU A 218 -8.79 0.29 -28.35
CA LEU A 218 -7.91 1.46 -28.34
C LEU A 218 -7.29 1.72 -29.70
N ALA A 219 -6.80 0.68 -30.40
CA ALA A 219 -6.25 0.83 -31.74
C ALA A 219 -7.31 1.35 -32.74
N ARG A 220 -8.52 0.80 -32.69
CA ARG A 220 -9.63 1.27 -33.53
C ARG A 220 -10.04 2.71 -33.24
N LEU A 221 -10.09 3.10 -31.97
CA LEU A 221 -10.39 4.47 -31.56
C LEU A 221 -9.29 5.46 -32.02
N ALA A 222 -8.02 5.04 -31.95
CA ALA A 222 -6.89 5.81 -32.48
C ALA A 222 -7.10 6.14 -33.96
N GLU A 223 -7.39 5.12 -34.76
CA GLU A 223 -7.66 5.30 -36.21
C GLU A 223 -8.83 6.25 -36.46
N THR A 224 -9.93 6.07 -35.71
CA THR A 224 -11.14 6.93 -35.81
C THR A 224 -10.82 8.39 -35.52
N LEU A 225 -9.95 8.64 -34.52
CA LEU A 225 -9.53 9.99 -34.11
C LEU A 225 -8.30 10.50 -34.88
N GLY A 226 -7.79 9.75 -35.89
CA GLY A 226 -6.66 10.16 -36.70
C GLY A 226 -5.29 10.01 -36.07
N TYR A 227 -5.18 9.23 -34.98
CA TYR A 227 -3.93 8.81 -34.36
C TYR A 227 -3.45 7.47 -34.89
N GLN A 228 -2.16 7.19 -34.67
CA GLN A 228 -1.56 5.88 -34.87
C GLN A 228 -1.35 5.21 -33.52
N ALA A 229 -1.88 4.01 -33.31
CA ALA A 229 -1.63 3.22 -32.10
C ALA A 229 -0.34 2.41 -32.26
N LEU A 230 0.55 2.48 -31.26
CA LEU A 230 1.85 1.80 -31.23
C LEU A 230 2.08 1.16 -29.85
N GLY A 231 2.86 0.08 -29.82
CA GLY A 231 3.21 -0.62 -28.57
C GLY A 231 2.07 -1.47 -28.02
N GLU A 232 2.39 -2.22 -26.97
CA GLU A 232 1.43 -3.10 -26.28
C GLU A 232 1.26 -2.73 -24.81
N ASP A 233 2.33 -2.32 -24.14
CA ASP A 233 2.32 -1.93 -22.72
C ASP A 233 3.46 -0.94 -22.43
N PRO A 234 3.19 0.37 -22.36
CA PRO A 234 1.91 1.06 -22.63
C PRO A 234 1.58 1.16 -24.13
N ILE A 235 0.27 1.23 -24.44
CA ILE A 235 -0.19 1.58 -25.78
C ILE A 235 -0.06 3.09 -25.96
N GLN A 236 0.57 3.51 -27.05
CA GLN A 236 0.80 4.93 -27.38
C GLN A 236 -0.06 5.35 -28.56
N TRP A 237 -0.77 6.44 -28.41
CA TRP A 237 -1.36 7.12 -29.55
C TRP A 237 -0.44 8.24 -30.00
N GLN A 238 -0.06 8.21 -31.27
CA GLN A 238 0.81 9.22 -31.87
C GLN A 238 0.09 10.02 -32.96
N GLU A 239 0.38 11.32 -33.00
CA GLU A 239 0.01 12.20 -34.09
C GLU A 239 0.82 11.86 -35.34
N LYS A 240 0.38 12.31 -36.51
CA LYS A 240 1.09 12.12 -37.80
C LYS A 240 2.54 12.62 -37.78
N GLY A 241 2.87 13.54 -36.88
CA GLY A 241 4.23 14.07 -36.68
C GLY A 241 5.10 13.24 -35.71
N GLY A 242 4.63 12.09 -35.26
CA GLY A 242 5.37 11.23 -34.32
C GLY A 242 5.31 11.65 -32.84
N LYS A 243 4.60 12.74 -32.53
CA LYS A 243 4.43 13.19 -31.16
C LYS A 243 3.40 12.31 -30.45
N THR A 244 3.73 11.84 -29.24
CA THR A 244 2.80 11.08 -28.39
C THR A 244 1.67 11.98 -27.91
N ALA A 245 0.43 11.63 -28.29
CA ALA A 245 -0.79 12.32 -27.88
C ALA A 245 -1.32 11.74 -26.55
N TYR A 246 -1.31 10.41 -26.41
CA TYR A 246 -1.78 9.71 -25.20
C TYR A 246 -0.95 8.47 -24.92
N LEU A 247 -0.88 8.10 -23.63
CA LEU A 247 -0.33 6.85 -23.12
C LEU A 247 -1.40 6.08 -22.37
N PHE A 248 -1.65 4.84 -22.76
CA PHE A 248 -2.66 3.98 -22.15
C PHE A 248 -2.01 2.81 -21.44
N PHE A 249 -2.30 2.68 -20.15
CA PHE A 249 -1.89 1.56 -19.30
C PHE A 249 -3.09 0.64 -19.10
N VAL A 250 -3.16 -0.42 -19.88
CA VAL A 250 -4.29 -1.36 -19.86
C VAL A 250 -4.03 -2.45 -18.83
N MET A 251 -4.88 -2.52 -17.81
CA MET A 251 -4.66 -3.42 -16.67
C MET A 251 -5.93 -4.13 -16.23
N ALA A 252 -5.78 -5.33 -15.64
CA ALA A 252 -6.86 -6.08 -15.01
C ALA A 252 -7.00 -5.79 -13.51
N SER A 253 -6.01 -5.17 -12.89
CA SER A 253 -5.91 -4.88 -11.46
C SER A 253 -6.16 -3.41 -11.14
N SER A 254 -6.25 -3.08 -9.85
CA SER A 254 -6.23 -1.69 -9.35
C SER A 254 -4.87 -1.28 -8.78
N GLN A 255 -3.79 -1.98 -9.15
CA GLN A 255 -2.42 -1.68 -8.71
C GLN A 255 -1.82 -0.53 -9.53
N ILE A 256 -2.38 0.65 -9.35
CA ILE A 256 -2.01 1.84 -10.15
C ILE A 256 -0.72 2.51 -9.70
N SER A 257 -0.25 2.24 -8.47
CA SER A 257 0.89 2.92 -7.85
C SER A 257 2.15 2.88 -8.72
N ARG A 258 2.41 1.74 -9.36
CA ARG A 258 3.55 1.51 -10.25
C ARG A 258 3.58 2.41 -11.50
N PHE A 259 2.46 3.06 -11.83
CA PHE A 259 2.39 3.99 -12.95
C PHE A 259 2.28 5.44 -12.49
N VAL A 260 1.40 5.70 -11.52
CA VAL A 260 1.08 7.08 -11.14
C VAL A 260 2.10 7.72 -10.21
N LEU A 261 2.90 6.92 -9.49
CA LEU A 261 3.98 7.42 -8.64
C LEU A 261 5.33 7.55 -9.37
N GLU A 262 5.43 7.01 -10.58
CA GLU A 262 6.63 7.07 -11.39
C GLU A 262 6.56 8.22 -12.41
N PRO A 263 7.70 8.87 -12.73
CA PRO A 263 7.75 9.88 -13.78
C PRO A 263 7.33 9.32 -15.12
N GLN A 264 6.50 10.06 -15.86
CA GLN A 264 6.03 9.66 -17.18
C GLN A 264 6.73 10.47 -18.28
N PRO A 265 6.96 9.88 -19.49
CA PRO A 265 7.63 10.55 -20.59
C PRO A 265 6.75 11.63 -21.26
N VAL A 266 5.48 11.72 -20.89
CA VAL A 266 4.52 12.73 -21.35
C VAL A 266 3.84 13.41 -20.16
N PRO A 267 3.21 14.57 -20.34
CA PRO A 267 2.41 15.19 -19.28
C PRO A 267 1.35 14.23 -18.74
N VAL A 268 1.14 14.21 -17.43
CA VAL A 268 0.20 13.28 -16.77
C VAL A 268 -1.23 13.41 -17.30
N SER A 269 -1.64 14.59 -17.80
CA SER A 269 -2.91 14.81 -18.48
C SER A 269 -3.03 14.10 -19.85
N ARG A 270 -2.01 13.40 -20.27
CA ARG A 270 -2.00 12.52 -21.45
C ARG A 270 -1.88 11.05 -21.08
N CYS A 271 -1.90 10.72 -19.80
CA CYS A 271 -1.80 9.37 -19.28
C CYS A 271 -3.18 8.85 -18.88
N VAL A 272 -3.53 7.67 -19.37
CA VAL A 272 -4.86 7.05 -19.17
C VAL A 272 -4.69 5.65 -18.60
N LEU A 273 -5.25 5.41 -17.42
CA LEU A 273 -5.38 4.08 -16.83
C LEU A 273 -6.65 3.43 -17.37
N VAL A 274 -6.53 2.26 -17.97
CA VAL A 274 -7.68 1.53 -18.56
C VAL A 274 -7.89 0.24 -17.79
N LEU A 275 -9.04 0.11 -17.08
CA LEU A 275 -9.26 -0.98 -16.13
C LEU A 275 -10.74 -1.45 -16.09
N PRO A 276 -11.02 -2.65 -15.54
CA PRO A 276 -12.38 -3.12 -15.34
C PRO A 276 -13.18 -2.24 -14.38
N GLY A 277 -14.46 -2.00 -14.66
CA GLY A 277 -15.35 -1.22 -13.78
C GLY A 277 -15.46 -1.78 -12.37
N GLY A 278 -15.40 -3.10 -12.19
CA GLY A 278 -15.40 -3.76 -10.88
C GLY A 278 -14.22 -3.41 -9.95
N ARG A 279 -13.22 -2.65 -10.44
CA ARG A 279 -12.09 -2.15 -9.62
C ARG A 279 -12.37 -0.81 -8.95
N SER A 280 -13.45 -0.12 -9.32
CA SER A 280 -13.70 1.27 -8.89
C SER A 280 -13.76 1.44 -7.38
N THR A 281 -14.47 0.55 -6.67
CA THR A 281 -14.59 0.62 -5.20
C THR A 281 -13.24 0.43 -4.51
N LEU A 282 -12.49 -0.59 -4.90
CA LEU A 282 -11.15 -0.84 -4.37
C LEU A 282 -10.19 0.30 -4.69
N LEU A 283 -10.24 0.82 -5.91
CA LEU A 283 -9.42 1.94 -6.34
C LEU A 283 -9.75 3.21 -5.52
N ASN A 284 -11.03 3.54 -5.32
CA ASN A 284 -11.46 4.65 -4.47
C ASN A 284 -10.94 4.51 -3.03
N LEU A 285 -10.99 3.31 -2.48
CA LEU A 285 -10.46 3.05 -1.15
C LEU A 285 -8.95 3.31 -1.10
N LYS A 286 -8.19 2.86 -2.10
CA LYS A 286 -6.75 3.12 -2.22
C LYS A 286 -6.43 4.62 -2.33
N LEU A 287 -7.16 5.36 -3.16
CA LEU A 287 -7.00 6.81 -3.30
C LEU A 287 -7.27 7.55 -1.98
N ARG A 288 -8.27 7.13 -1.21
CA ARG A 288 -8.56 7.70 0.11
C ARG A 288 -7.48 7.39 1.15
N ARG A 289 -6.83 6.23 1.03
CA ARG A 289 -5.79 5.79 1.97
C ARG A 289 -4.42 6.39 1.68
N ASP A 290 -4.10 6.57 0.42
CA ASP A 290 -2.81 7.10 -0.02
C ASP A 290 -2.98 8.43 -0.76
N PRO A 291 -2.78 9.56 -0.07
CA PRO A 291 -2.93 10.88 -0.67
C PRO A 291 -1.95 11.15 -1.82
N ARG A 292 -0.86 10.40 -1.96
CA ARG A 292 0.05 10.51 -3.12
C ARG A 292 -0.65 10.01 -4.39
N LEU A 293 -1.34 8.88 -4.29
CA LEU A 293 -2.15 8.35 -5.40
C LEU A 293 -3.29 9.30 -5.76
N ASN A 294 -3.98 9.84 -4.74
CA ASN A 294 -5.04 10.81 -4.96
C ASN A 294 -4.52 12.08 -5.63
N ALA A 295 -3.41 12.64 -5.15
CA ALA A 295 -2.79 13.82 -5.73
C ALA A 295 -2.31 13.58 -7.18
N ALA A 296 -1.78 12.40 -7.49
CA ALA A 296 -1.37 12.05 -8.84
C ALA A 296 -2.59 11.99 -9.79
N VAL A 297 -3.70 11.37 -9.35
CA VAL A 297 -4.94 11.32 -10.14
C VAL A 297 -5.55 12.71 -10.30
N GLU A 298 -5.64 13.51 -9.24
CA GLU A 298 -6.11 14.90 -9.30
C GLU A 298 -5.17 15.80 -10.15
N GLY A 299 -3.89 15.42 -10.26
CA GLY A 299 -2.89 16.08 -11.10
C GLY A 299 -3.09 15.90 -12.59
N GLY A 300 -4.09 15.10 -13.01
CA GLY A 300 -4.51 14.99 -14.41
C GLY A 300 -4.47 13.59 -15.02
N TRP A 301 -4.19 12.54 -14.23
CA TRP A 301 -4.37 11.19 -14.74
C TRP A 301 -5.85 10.88 -15.02
N HIS A 302 -6.12 10.30 -16.18
CA HIS A 302 -7.46 9.84 -16.54
C HIS A 302 -7.65 8.37 -16.19
N ILE A 303 -8.89 7.99 -15.86
CA ILE A 303 -9.28 6.61 -15.58
C ILE A 303 -10.44 6.24 -16.49
N LEU A 304 -10.20 5.28 -17.38
CA LEU A 304 -11.16 4.80 -18.36
C LEU A 304 -11.56 3.36 -18.06
N LYS A 305 -12.85 3.11 -17.90
CA LYS A 305 -13.35 1.75 -17.65
C LYS A 305 -13.56 0.98 -18.96
N PHE A 306 -13.31 -0.33 -18.98
CA PHE A 306 -13.52 -1.16 -20.15
C PHE A 306 -14.93 -1.00 -20.78
N ARG A 307 -15.94 -0.77 -19.97
CA ARG A 307 -17.32 -0.55 -20.48
C ARG A 307 -17.42 0.74 -21.31
N HIS A 308 -16.78 1.83 -20.87
CA HIS A 308 -16.79 3.10 -21.60
C HIS A 308 -15.96 3.01 -22.88
N LEU A 309 -14.87 2.27 -22.86
CA LEU A 309 -14.11 1.98 -24.08
C LEU A 309 -14.98 1.27 -25.13
N ARG A 310 -15.81 0.29 -24.71
CA ARG A 310 -16.75 -0.39 -25.61
C ARG A 310 -17.82 0.56 -26.13
N GLN A 311 -18.36 1.44 -25.29
CA GLN A 311 -19.35 2.46 -25.70
C GLN A 311 -18.78 3.42 -26.74
N LEU A 312 -17.57 3.97 -26.48
CA LEU A 312 -16.87 4.87 -27.40
C LEU A 312 -16.63 4.22 -28.77
N ALA A 313 -16.16 2.97 -28.77
CA ALA A 313 -15.90 2.22 -30.00
C ALA A 313 -17.16 1.91 -30.81
N GLY A 314 -18.35 2.00 -30.19
CA GLY A 314 -19.65 1.86 -30.84
C GLY A 314 -20.24 3.18 -31.37
N MET A 315 -19.63 4.33 -31.07
CA MET A 315 -20.13 5.64 -31.53
C MET A 315 -19.77 5.91 -32.99
N ALA A 316 -20.76 6.21 -33.81
CA ALA A 316 -20.54 6.50 -35.23
C ALA A 316 -19.83 7.82 -35.51
N ASN A 317 -20.01 8.80 -34.60
CA ASN A 317 -19.50 10.18 -34.76
C ASN A 317 -18.61 10.59 -33.58
N LEU A 318 -17.61 9.78 -33.24
CA LEU A 318 -16.66 10.12 -32.20
C LEU A 318 -15.74 11.28 -32.68
N THR A 319 -15.72 12.36 -31.92
CA THR A 319 -14.87 13.53 -32.16
C THR A 319 -13.82 13.67 -31.07
N HIS A 320 -12.76 14.45 -31.30
CA HIS A 320 -11.75 14.75 -30.28
C HIS A 320 -12.40 15.44 -29.05
N ALA A 321 -13.32 16.39 -29.25
CA ALA A 321 -13.99 17.08 -28.17
C ALA A 321 -14.79 16.09 -27.28
N LEU A 322 -15.52 15.16 -27.90
CA LEU A 322 -16.27 14.14 -27.16
C LEU A 322 -15.34 13.15 -26.44
N TRP A 323 -14.20 12.81 -27.05
CA TRP A 323 -13.20 12.00 -26.41
C TRP A 323 -12.63 12.68 -25.16
N GLU A 324 -12.25 13.94 -25.23
CA GLU A 324 -11.72 14.72 -24.09
C GLU A 324 -12.77 14.88 -23.00
N GLU A 325 -14.01 15.21 -23.34
CA GLU A 325 -15.15 15.30 -22.40
C GLU A 325 -15.37 13.99 -21.62
N LEU A 326 -15.26 12.84 -22.30
CA LEU A 326 -15.46 11.55 -21.68
C LEU A 326 -14.27 11.12 -20.80
N LEU A 327 -13.04 11.52 -21.13
CA LEU A 327 -11.88 11.31 -20.27
C LEU A 327 -12.00 12.09 -18.95
N ASP A 328 -12.52 13.31 -19.02
CA ASP A 328 -12.70 14.18 -17.83
C ASP A 328 -13.96 13.80 -17.03
N GLY A 329 -14.95 13.24 -17.68
CA GLY A 329 -16.29 13.02 -17.13
C GLY A 329 -16.49 11.74 -16.32
N ASP A 330 -15.51 10.84 -16.24
CA ASP A 330 -15.68 9.53 -15.54
C ASP A 330 -14.65 9.29 -14.42
N PRO A 331 -14.63 10.14 -13.39
CA PRO A 331 -13.83 9.87 -12.22
C PRO A 331 -14.34 8.63 -11.48
N PRO A 332 -13.50 7.90 -10.75
CA PRO A 332 -13.90 6.71 -9.96
C PRO A 332 -15.09 6.96 -9.01
N ARG A 333 -15.31 8.22 -8.65
CA ARG A 333 -16.33 8.66 -7.68
C ARG A 333 -17.78 8.60 -8.21
N TRP A 334 -18.00 8.44 -9.51
CA TRP A 334 -19.35 8.49 -10.10
C TRP A 334 -20.20 7.26 -9.84
N GLU A 335 -19.63 6.11 -9.53
CA GLU A 335 -20.41 4.88 -9.30
C GLU A 335 -21.21 4.90 -7.99
N GLU A 336 -20.78 5.62 -6.97
CA GLU A 336 -21.56 5.79 -5.72
C GLU A 336 -22.86 6.57 -5.95
N ALA A 337 -22.86 7.55 -6.86
CA ALA A 337 -24.05 8.36 -7.15
C ALA A 337 -25.09 7.62 -8.02
N THR A 338 -24.64 6.71 -8.89
CA THR A 338 -25.55 6.03 -9.84
C THR A 338 -26.26 4.85 -9.20
N GLN A 339 -25.67 4.18 -8.20
CA GLN A 339 -26.35 3.11 -7.45
C GLN A 339 -27.46 3.62 -6.52
N ILE A 340 -27.34 4.84 -5.99
CA ILE A 340 -28.36 5.43 -5.12
C ILE A 340 -29.60 5.90 -5.92
N ALA A 341 -29.47 6.14 -7.22
CA ALA A 341 -30.56 6.61 -8.08
C ALA A 341 -31.40 5.47 -8.70
N MET A 342 -31.09 4.21 -8.45
CA MET A 342 -31.82 3.04 -8.98
C MET A 342 -32.67 2.27 -7.92
N PHE A 343 -32.83 2.83 -6.70
CA PHE A 343 -33.74 2.26 -5.69
C PHE A 343 -34.84 3.23 -5.28
#